data_794087725cdce70a3b5925dcb772b520
#
_entry.id   794087725cdce70a3b5925dcb772b520
#
_cell.length_a   1.000
_cell.length_b   1.000
_cell.length_c   1.000
_cell.angle_alpha   90.00
_cell.angle_beta   90.00
_cell.angle_gamma   90.00
#
_symmetry.space_group_name_H-M   'P 1'
#
loop_
_entity.id
_entity.type
_entity.pdbx_description
1 polymer ?
#
loop_
_entity_poly.entity_id
_entity_poly.type
_entity_poly.pdbx_seq_one_letter_code
_entity_poly.pdbx_strand_id
1 'polypeptide(L)'
;NTGNIARTCAATNAPLHIIRPMAFPIDDRKMKRAGLDYWDKLDVRFYDSLDEFMEAAAGGKVHLVSKFADRTYSEVAYNDNAEHYFIFGREDKGLPEDFMRLHAEKAIRIPMNDEHVRSLNVSNTVCMIVYEALRQQEFTGLELVHQYEGDKLK
;
A
#
# COMPACT_ATOMS: atom_id res chain seq x y z
N ASN A 1 -5.59 0.51 -11.42
CA ASN A 1 -4.74 0.61 -10.22
C ASN A 1 -5.11 -0.35 -9.11
N THR A 2 -6.42 -0.53 -8.84
CA THR A 2 -6.85 -1.46 -7.79
C THR A 2 -6.37 -2.89 -8.07
N GLY A 3 -6.42 -3.34 -9.32
CA GLY A 3 -5.91 -4.65 -9.69
C GLY A 3 -4.40 -4.81 -9.46
N ASN A 4 -3.63 -3.79 -9.78
CA ASN A 4 -2.18 -3.80 -9.55
C ASN A 4 -1.84 -3.79 -8.07
N ILE A 5 -2.56 -3.00 -7.28
CA ILE A 5 -2.39 -2.95 -5.82
C ILE A 5 -2.75 -4.31 -5.22
N ALA A 6 -3.86 -4.90 -5.65
CA ALA A 6 -4.28 -6.22 -5.18
C ALA A 6 -3.22 -7.29 -5.46
N ARG A 7 -2.59 -7.26 -6.63
CA ARG A 7 -1.51 -8.18 -6.97
C ARG A 7 -0.31 -8.01 -6.04
N THR A 8 0.10 -6.78 -5.77
CA THR A 8 1.18 -6.49 -4.82
C THR A 8 0.85 -7.02 -3.42
N CYS A 9 -0.38 -6.77 -2.96
CA CYS A 9 -0.82 -7.26 -1.65
C CYS A 9 -0.82 -8.79 -1.58
N ALA A 10 -1.30 -9.46 -2.62
CA ALA A 10 -1.26 -10.92 -2.68
C ALA A 10 0.18 -11.46 -2.69
N ALA A 11 1.07 -10.83 -3.44
CA ALA A 11 2.48 -11.24 -3.54
C ALA A 11 3.25 -11.05 -2.23
N THR A 12 2.82 -10.13 -1.39
CA THR A 12 3.53 -9.74 -0.17
C THR A 12 2.84 -10.19 1.11
N ASN A 13 1.71 -10.86 1.01
CA ASN A 13 0.86 -11.24 2.15
C ASN A 13 0.35 -10.04 2.95
N ALA A 14 0.30 -8.86 2.33
CA ALA A 14 -0.21 -7.65 2.98
C ALA A 14 -1.73 -7.57 2.82
N PRO A 15 -2.49 -7.36 3.89
CA PRO A 15 -3.92 -7.09 3.76
C PRO A 15 -4.17 -5.79 2.98
N LEU A 16 -5.20 -5.80 2.17
CA LEU A 16 -5.64 -4.62 1.43
C LEU A 16 -6.84 -4.01 2.15
N HIS A 17 -6.67 -2.76 2.58
CA HIS A 17 -7.74 -1.99 3.23
C HIS A 17 -8.29 -0.99 2.23
N ILE A 18 -9.60 -1.01 2.04
CA ILE A 18 -10.28 -0.15 1.08
C ILE A 18 -11.27 0.72 1.82
N ILE A 19 -11.13 2.03 1.67
CA ILE A 19 -11.99 3.02 2.33
C ILE A 19 -12.95 3.61 1.30
N ARG A 20 -14.23 3.51 1.59
CA ARG A 20 -15.30 4.06 0.74
C ARG A 20 -15.42 5.58 0.94
N PRO A 21 -15.98 6.34 0.00
CA PRO A 21 -16.49 5.86 -1.28
C PRO A 21 -15.37 5.58 -2.28
N MET A 22 -15.57 4.54 -3.09
CA MET A 22 -14.64 4.19 -4.15
C MET A 22 -15.11 4.78 -5.47
N ALA A 23 -14.15 5.07 -6.36
CA ALA A 23 -14.45 5.50 -7.72
C ALA A 23 -15.21 4.41 -8.50
N PHE A 24 -14.93 3.13 -8.17
CA PHE A 24 -15.58 1.99 -8.81
C PHE A 24 -16.00 0.97 -7.75
N PRO A 25 -17.18 0.35 -7.89
CA PRO A 25 -17.52 -0.78 -7.04
C PRO A 25 -16.57 -1.94 -7.33
N ILE A 26 -16.04 -2.57 -6.28
CA ILE A 26 -15.30 -3.81 -6.42
C ILE A 26 -16.31 -4.94 -6.46
N ASP A 27 -16.28 -5.68 -7.57
CA ASP A 27 -17.09 -6.86 -7.77
C ASP A 27 -16.16 -8.06 -7.90
N ASP A 28 -16.27 -9.00 -6.98
CA ASP A 28 -15.46 -10.22 -6.97
C ASP A 28 -15.51 -10.97 -8.31
N ARG A 29 -16.68 -10.98 -8.95
CA ARG A 29 -16.84 -11.63 -10.26
C ARG A 29 -16.01 -10.95 -11.34
N LYS A 30 -16.00 -9.61 -11.35
CA LYS A 30 -15.21 -8.83 -12.31
C LYS A 30 -13.72 -9.04 -12.11
N MET A 31 -13.30 -9.11 -10.86
CA MET A 31 -11.90 -9.34 -10.52
C MET A 31 -11.45 -10.73 -10.96
N LYS A 32 -12.26 -11.75 -10.76
CA LYS A 32 -11.99 -13.10 -11.24
C LYS A 32 -11.95 -13.18 -12.76
N ARG A 33 -12.88 -12.49 -13.45
CA ARG A 33 -12.91 -12.45 -14.91
C ARG A 33 -11.70 -11.74 -15.50
N ALA A 34 -11.12 -10.78 -14.78
CA ALA A 34 -9.90 -10.09 -15.19
C ALA A 34 -8.64 -10.96 -15.05
N GLY A 35 -8.78 -12.24 -14.67
CA GLY A 35 -7.65 -13.16 -14.50
C GLY A 35 -6.93 -12.99 -13.18
N LEU A 36 -7.59 -12.40 -12.18
CA LEU A 36 -7.01 -12.22 -10.86
C LEU A 36 -7.28 -13.46 -9.99
N ASP A 37 -6.66 -14.56 -10.35
CA ASP A 37 -6.82 -15.86 -9.67
C ASP A 37 -6.35 -15.85 -8.22
N TYR A 38 -5.50 -14.88 -7.85
CA TYR A 38 -5.02 -14.67 -6.49
C TYR A 38 -6.03 -13.92 -5.61
N TRP A 39 -7.12 -13.39 -6.17
CA TRP A 39 -8.10 -12.57 -5.44
C TRP A 39 -8.67 -13.31 -4.22
N ASP A 40 -8.94 -14.60 -4.35
CA ASP A 40 -9.47 -15.43 -3.27
C ASP A 40 -8.47 -15.61 -2.11
N LYS A 41 -7.18 -15.38 -2.37
CA LYS A 41 -6.11 -15.53 -1.38
C LYS A 41 -5.75 -14.22 -0.70
N LEU A 42 -6.37 -13.13 -1.15
CA LEU A 42 -6.11 -11.79 -0.67
C LEU A 42 -7.03 -11.45 0.51
N ASP A 43 -6.46 -10.94 1.60
CA ASP A 43 -7.23 -10.40 2.71
C ASP A 43 -7.66 -8.98 2.37
N VAL A 44 -8.92 -8.79 2.03
CA VAL A 44 -9.49 -7.49 1.68
C VAL A 44 -10.46 -7.06 2.76
N ARG A 45 -10.27 -5.86 3.29
CA ARG A 45 -11.13 -5.29 4.34
C ARG A 45 -11.66 -3.95 3.88
N PHE A 46 -12.96 -3.71 4.10
CA PHE A 46 -13.65 -2.50 3.69
C PHE A 46 -14.04 -1.65 4.89
N TYR A 47 -13.94 -0.33 4.71
CA TYR A 47 -14.30 0.65 5.74
C TYR A 47 -15.19 1.72 5.11
N ASP A 48 -16.16 2.20 5.86
CA ASP A 48 -17.07 3.24 5.38
C ASP A 48 -16.47 4.64 5.46
N SER A 49 -15.42 4.81 6.29
CA SER A 49 -14.76 6.10 6.45
C SER A 49 -13.31 5.92 6.90
N LEU A 50 -12.52 7.00 6.75
CA LEU A 50 -11.16 7.06 7.30
C LEU A 50 -11.15 6.91 8.82
N ASP A 51 -12.14 7.49 9.49
CA ASP A 51 -12.24 7.39 10.95
C ASP A 51 -12.41 5.94 11.40
N GLU A 52 -13.26 5.19 10.71
CA GLU A 52 -13.45 3.76 10.98
C GLU A 52 -12.16 2.98 10.80
N PHE A 53 -11.42 3.26 9.72
CA PHE A 53 -10.12 2.63 9.50
C PHE A 53 -9.13 3.00 10.61
N MET A 54 -9.05 4.27 10.99
CA MET A 54 -8.12 4.73 12.03
C MET A 54 -8.39 4.05 13.38
N GLU A 55 -9.65 3.81 13.72
CA GLU A 55 -10.01 3.04 14.91
C GLU A 55 -9.53 1.59 14.82
N ALA A 56 -9.71 0.97 13.66
CA ALA A 56 -9.26 -0.41 13.45
C ALA A 56 -7.73 -0.53 13.48
N ALA A 57 -7.01 0.50 13.08
CA ALA A 57 -5.55 0.53 13.02
C ALA A 57 -4.89 1.07 14.29
N ALA A 58 -5.67 1.37 15.33
CA ALA A 58 -5.17 2.06 16.53
C ALA A 58 -4.07 1.30 17.29
N GLY A 59 -4.00 -0.02 17.13
CA GLY A 59 -2.95 -0.83 17.75
C GLY A 59 -1.61 -0.84 17.02
N GLY A 60 -1.54 -0.24 15.84
CA GLY A 60 -0.34 -0.21 15.01
C GLY A 60 0.13 1.20 14.74
N LYS A 61 1.03 1.32 13.75
CA LYS A 61 1.59 2.59 13.31
C LYS A 61 1.10 2.91 11.91
N VAL A 62 0.44 4.05 11.76
CA VAL A 62 -0.13 4.51 10.49
C VAL A 62 0.79 5.54 9.86
N HIS A 63 1.03 5.39 8.56
CA HIS A 63 1.83 6.32 7.77
C HIS A 63 0.98 6.86 6.62
N LEU A 64 1.00 8.19 6.44
CA LEU A 64 0.31 8.84 5.34
C LEU A 64 1.30 9.07 4.20
N VAL A 65 1.00 8.55 3.02
CA VAL A 65 1.87 8.74 1.87
C VAL A 65 1.43 10.00 1.12
N SER A 66 2.29 11.00 1.14
CA SER A 66 1.98 12.31 0.56
C SER A 66 3.25 13.00 0.08
N LYS A 67 3.16 13.64 -1.10
CA LYS A 67 4.27 14.46 -1.60
C LYS A 67 4.56 15.69 -0.74
N PHE A 68 3.64 16.06 0.14
CA PHE A 68 3.80 17.21 1.03
C PHE A 68 4.57 16.88 2.30
N ALA A 69 4.92 15.61 2.52
CA ALA A 69 5.68 15.21 3.69
C ALA A 69 7.14 15.67 3.58
N ASP A 70 7.75 15.95 4.73
CA ASP A 70 9.15 16.31 4.82
C ASP A 70 10.07 15.09 4.98
N ARG A 71 9.50 14.01 5.49
CA ARG A 71 10.27 12.79 5.80
C ARG A 71 10.20 11.80 4.66
N THR A 72 11.37 11.28 4.25
CA THR A 72 11.45 10.25 3.22
C THR A 72 10.98 8.90 3.76
N TYR A 73 10.25 8.15 2.95
CA TYR A 73 9.70 6.85 3.34
C TYR A 73 10.76 5.87 3.82
N SER A 74 11.99 5.95 3.30
CA SER A 74 13.07 5.05 3.66
C SER A 74 13.76 5.39 4.99
N GLU A 75 13.49 6.56 5.55
CA GLU A 75 14.05 6.99 6.84
C GLU A 75 13.29 6.43 8.03
N VAL A 76 12.09 5.91 7.82
CA VAL A 76 11.26 5.35 8.89
C VAL A 76 11.67 3.91 9.16
N ALA A 77 11.71 3.53 10.44
CA ALA A 77 11.98 2.15 10.83
C ALA A 77 10.67 1.34 10.82
N TYR A 78 10.64 0.29 9.99
CA TYR A 78 9.47 -0.60 9.87
C TYR A 78 9.73 -1.99 10.46
N ASN A 79 10.88 -2.19 11.11
CA ASN A 79 11.32 -3.48 11.65
C ASN A 79 11.23 -3.55 13.18
N ASP A 80 10.28 -2.84 13.75
CA ASP A 80 10.12 -2.68 15.20
C ASP A 80 9.07 -3.62 15.83
N ASN A 81 8.65 -4.65 15.11
CA ASN A 81 7.62 -5.61 15.50
C ASN A 81 6.19 -5.03 15.61
N ALA A 82 5.99 -3.75 15.30
CA ALA A 82 4.66 -3.17 15.21
C ALA A 82 4.03 -3.50 13.86
N GLU A 83 2.70 -3.47 13.80
CA GLU A 83 1.99 -3.46 12.54
C GLU A 83 2.08 -2.08 11.92
N HIS A 84 2.48 -2.01 10.67
CA HIS A 84 2.58 -0.75 9.93
C HIS A 84 1.52 -0.70 8.85
N TYR A 85 0.80 0.41 8.79
CA TYR A 85 -0.25 0.67 7.81
C TYR A 85 0.16 1.86 6.96
N PHE A 86 -0.06 1.77 5.66
CA PHE A 86 0.23 2.86 4.72
C PHE A 86 -1.07 3.31 4.06
N ILE A 87 -1.37 4.60 4.18
CA ILE A 87 -2.57 5.19 3.58
C ILE A 87 -2.16 5.98 2.35
N PHE A 88 -2.80 5.65 1.23
CA PHE A 88 -2.59 6.31 -0.06
C PHE A 88 -3.84 7.07 -0.45
N GLY A 89 -3.67 8.26 -1.00
CA GLY A 89 -4.78 9.08 -1.43
C GLY A 89 -5.33 8.66 -2.79
N ARG A 90 -6.45 9.28 -3.17
CA ARG A 90 -7.01 9.14 -4.50
C ARG A 90 -6.08 9.79 -5.52
N GLU A 91 -6.03 9.22 -6.73
CA GLU A 91 -5.17 9.75 -7.81
C GLU A 91 -5.51 11.19 -8.19
N ASP A 92 -6.80 11.53 -8.16
CA ASP A 92 -7.29 12.83 -8.57
C ASP A 92 -7.19 13.91 -7.50
N LYS A 93 -7.30 13.55 -6.21
CA LYS A 93 -7.42 14.51 -5.10
C LYS A 93 -6.41 14.31 -3.98
N GLY A 94 -5.73 13.17 -3.92
CA GLY A 94 -4.89 12.81 -2.80
C GLY A 94 -5.72 12.53 -1.54
N LEU A 95 -5.10 12.64 -0.38
CA LEU A 95 -5.76 12.49 0.91
C LEU A 95 -6.48 13.80 1.29
N PRO A 96 -7.56 13.74 2.10
CA PRO A 96 -8.22 14.95 2.58
C PRO A 96 -7.26 15.86 3.33
N GLU A 97 -7.29 17.17 3.04
CA GLU A 97 -6.35 18.12 3.62
C GLU A 97 -6.42 18.20 5.13
N ASP A 98 -7.61 18.24 5.70
CA ASP A 98 -7.79 18.32 7.16
C ASP A 98 -7.22 17.07 7.84
N PHE A 99 -7.42 15.91 7.25
CA PHE A 99 -6.87 14.66 7.75
C PHE A 99 -5.34 14.69 7.71
N MET A 100 -4.75 15.17 6.62
CA MET A 100 -3.29 15.29 6.50
C MET A 100 -2.71 16.24 7.54
N ARG A 101 -3.36 17.39 7.78
CA ARG A 101 -2.90 18.36 8.78
C ARG A 101 -2.97 17.78 10.19
N LEU A 102 -4.03 17.05 10.49
CA LEU A 102 -4.22 16.46 11.82
C LEU A 102 -3.16 15.39 12.09
N HIS A 103 -2.68 14.70 11.06
CA HIS A 103 -1.72 13.60 11.17
C HIS A 103 -0.39 13.89 10.45
N ALA A 104 -0.01 15.16 10.35
CA ALA A 104 1.17 15.58 9.58
C ALA A 104 2.46 14.87 10.00
N GLU A 105 2.60 14.56 11.28
CA GLU A 105 3.79 13.86 11.81
C GLU A 105 3.90 12.42 11.34
N LYS A 106 2.85 11.86 10.77
CA LYS A 106 2.81 10.51 10.22
C LYS A 106 3.08 10.48 8.71
N ALA A 107 3.28 11.63 8.09
CA ALA A 107 3.43 11.72 6.65
C ALA A 107 4.83 11.33 6.19
N ILE A 108 4.88 10.59 5.10
CA ILE A 108 6.11 10.15 4.44
C ILE A 108 5.99 10.39 2.94
N ARG A 109 7.13 10.60 2.28
CA ARG A 109 7.14 10.84 0.83
C ARG A 109 8.15 9.95 0.12
N ILE A 110 7.90 9.72 -1.15
CA ILE A 110 8.89 9.16 -2.07
C ILE A 110 9.56 10.34 -2.79
N PRO A 111 10.88 10.48 -2.70
CA PRO A 111 11.57 11.53 -3.43
C PRO A 111 11.34 11.41 -4.95
N MET A 112 11.14 12.54 -5.60
CA MET A 112 10.97 12.61 -7.04
C MET A 112 11.42 13.97 -7.55
N ASN A 113 11.59 14.13 -8.85
CA ASN A 113 11.84 15.43 -9.44
C ASN A 113 10.50 16.16 -9.59
N ASP A 114 10.20 17.03 -8.63
CA ASP A 114 8.93 17.78 -8.57
C ASP A 114 8.75 18.75 -9.76
N GLU A 115 9.84 19.11 -10.45
CA GLU A 115 9.75 19.98 -11.62
C GLU A 115 9.20 19.24 -12.84
N HIS A 116 9.40 17.91 -12.90
CA HIS A 116 9.03 17.11 -14.04
C HIS A 116 7.65 16.47 -13.93
N VAL A 117 7.25 16.08 -12.74
CA VAL A 117 5.96 15.41 -12.52
C VAL A 117 5.31 15.88 -11.23
N ARG A 118 3.98 15.81 -11.16
CA ARG A 118 3.21 16.19 -9.96
C ARG A 118 3.13 15.07 -8.95
N SER A 119 3.10 13.84 -9.41
CA SER A 119 2.96 12.66 -8.57
C SER A 119 3.40 11.43 -9.33
N LEU A 120 3.63 10.36 -8.58
CA LEU A 120 3.85 9.03 -9.12
C LEU A 120 2.53 8.28 -9.19
N ASN A 121 2.46 7.28 -10.06
CA ASN A 121 1.31 6.38 -10.12
C ASN A 121 1.11 5.70 -8.77
N VAL A 122 -0.12 5.67 -8.27
CA VAL A 122 -0.40 5.19 -6.90
C VAL A 122 -0.06 3.71 -6.74
N SER A 123 -0.33 2.87 -7.73
CA SER A 123 -0.01 1.45 -7.61
C SER A 123 1.49 1.20 -7.57
N ASN A 124 2.27 1.99 -8.30
CA ASN A 124 3.73 1.93 -8.23
C ASN A 124 4.23 2.38 -6.86
N THR A 125 3.64 3.44 -6.32
CA THR A 125 3.98 3.96 -5.00
C THR A 125 3.72 2.92 -3.90
N VAL A 126 2.58 2.24 -3.98
CA VAL A 126 2.25 1.14 -3.05
C VAL A 126 3.34 0.08 -3.10
N CYS A 127 3.71 -0.36 -4.30
CA CYS A 127 4.73 -1.40 -4.46
C CYS A 127 6.07 -0.98 -3.86
N MET A 128 6.53 0.24 -4.14
CA MET A 128 7.79 0.76 -3.62
C MET A 128 7.82 0.76 -2.09
N ILE A 129 6.78 1.28 -1.47
CA ILE A 129 6.73 1.44 -0.01
C ILE A 129 6.61 0.09 0.70
N VAL A 130 5.73 -0.78 0.22
CA VAL A 130 5.55 -2.10 0.81
C VAL A 130 6.87 -2.89 0.74
N TYR A 131 7.56 -2.87 -0.39
CA TYR A 131 8.83 -3.59 -0.52
C TYR A 131 9.96 -2.97 0.29
N GLU A 132 9.96 -1.66 0.52
CA GLU A 132 10.94 -1.06 1.43
C GLU A 132 10.70 -1.53 2.87
N ALA A 133 9.44 -1.57 3.32
CA ALA A 133 9.11 -2.07 4.65
C ALA A 133 9.53 -3.55 4.79
N LEU A 134 9.24 -4.35 3.77
CA LEU A 134 9.63 -5.77 3.76
C LEU A 134 11.14 -5.96 3.73
N ARG A 135 11.86 -5.12 2.98
CA ARG A 135 13.33 -5.16 2.97
C ARG A 135 13.89 -4.97 4.37
N GLN A 136 13.38 -3.99 5.10
CA GLN A 136 13.81 -3.75 6.48
C GLN A 136 13.49 -4.94 7.40
N GLN A 137 12.41 -5.66 7.10
CA GLN A 137 11.98 -6.86 7.83
C GLN A 137 12.64 -8.15 7.29
N GLU A 138 13.66 -8.02 6.45
CA GLU A 138 14.39 -9.12 5.83
C GLU A 138 13.52 -10.08 5.02
N PHE A 139 12.44 -9.55 4.44
CA PHE A 139 11.46 -10.29 3.62
C PHE A 139 10.88 -11.52 4.32
N THR A 140 10.73 -11.45 5.64
CA THR A 140 10.16 -12.53 6.44
C THR A 140 8.80 -12.97 5.88
N GLY A 141 8.63 -14.26 5.68
CA GLY A 141 7.40 -14.84 5.12
C GLY A 141 7.35 -14.90 3.61
N LEU A 142 8.37 -14.41 2.92
CA LEU A 142 8.47 -14.49 1.46
C LEU A 142 9.61 -15.42 1.04
N GLU A 143 9.51 -15.95 -0.17
CA GLU A 143 10.52 -16.83 -0.72
C GLU A 143 11.67 -16.02 -1.31
N LEU A 144 12.87 -16.20 -0.75
CA LEU A 144 14.08 -15.56 -1.25
C LEU A 144 14.74 -16.34 -2.39
N VAL A 145 14.50 -17.65 -2.43
CA VAL A 145 15.02 -18.54 -3.46
C VAL A 145 13.86 -19.28 -4.09
N HIS A 146 13.80 -19.27 -5.40
CA HIS A 146 12.72 -19.92 -6.10
C HIS A 146 12.88 -21.45 -6.15
N GLN A 147 11.76 -22.14 -6.32
CA GLN A 147 11.69 -23.60 -6.47
C GLN A 147 10.84 -23.95 -7.70
N TYR A 148 11.06 -23.25 -8.80
CA TYR A 148 10.31 -23.48 -10.02
C TYR A 148 10.85 -24.69 -10.79
N GLU A 149 9.95 -25.47 -11.35
CA GLU A 149 10.33 -26.45 -12.36
C GLU A 149 10.82 -25.69 -13.60
N GLY A 150 11.89 -26.17 -14.21
CA GLY A 150 12.43 -25.53 -15.42
C GLY A 150 13.07 -24.19 -15.16
N ASP A 151 14.14 -24.17 -14.39
CA ASP A 151 14.90 -22.94 -14.11
C ASP A 151 15.55 -22.46 -15.40
N LYS A 152 15.12 -21.28 -15.88
CA LYS A 152 15.59 -20.71 -17.15
C LYS A 152 16.97 -20.06 -17.07
N LEU A 153 17.50 -19.90 -15.85
CA LEU A 153 18.83 -19.32 -15.66
C LEU A 153 19.93 -20.38 -15.53
N LYS A 154 19.56 -21.65 -15.51
CA LYS A 154 20.51 -22.76 -15.34
C LYS A 154 20.51 -23.69 -16.54
#